data_e3c166871030ff0a635884b33eda0f3e
#
_entry.id   e3c166871030ff0a635884b33eda0f3e
#
_cell.length_a   1.000
_cell.length_b   1.000
_cell.length_c   1.000
_cell.angle_alpha   90.00
_cell.angle_beta   90.00
_cell.angle_gamma   90.00
#
_symmetry.space_group_name_H-M   'P 1'
#
loop_
_entity.id
_entity.type
_entity.pdbx_description
1 polymer ?
#
loop_
_entity_poly.entity_id
_entity_poly.type
_entity_poly.pdbx_seq_one_letter_code
_entity_poly.pdbx_strand_id
1 'polypeptide(L)'
;MGKFSFWRDAEAAAIRAAIAWLDKDPVNRLLKLISLLQAADPNGILKKQLDDMRVELEHQEGVVYDLITGIFSEVDASVRTRLIEDFLMNALHVGSQKQDEVMSRFQKKIPWLLYSDPYAPEKELPSYAEVEKATSAGKKAGIGLFVYPDARWGERIHEVFRIAEANSDILFAVCIKPERVTDEVIDQLLKVKNTVLILAGEEDEAYAKAVNLLHQRKAPFGAAVVSSDLKELEGVMAEKIRQKIRQVVFLSDRPLNAEELRELDAWSDAYRETHPVMTVGLWKKEDGSLYLPLGVGTHPEECLAVLMEDLI
;
A
#
# COMPACT_ATOMS: atom_id res chain seq x y z
N MET A 1 33.45 -3.24 9.62
CA MET A 1 32.37 -2.27 9.38
C MET A 1 32.90 -1.26 8.38
N GLY A 2 32.52 -1.41 7.13
CA GLY A 2 33.34 -0.88 6.07
C GLY A 2 32.61 0.17 5.20
N LYS A 3 33.30 0.59 4.18
CA LYS A 3 32.89 1.62 3.19
C LYS A 3 31.47 1.42 2.61
N PHE A 4 30.92 0.21 2.60
CA PHE A 4 29.57 -0.11 2.13
C PHE A 4 28.43 0.44 3.01
N SER A 5 28.61 0.59 4.33
CA SER A 5 27.58 1.17 5.20
C SER A 5 27.49 2.69 5.03
N PHE A 6 28.63 3.36 4.83
CA PHE A 6 28.68 4.81 4.65
C PHE A 6 27.97 5.29 3.37
N TRP A 7 28.16 4.58 2.25
CA TRP A 7 27.47 4.91 0.99
C TRP A 7 25.95 4.71 1.09
N ARG A 8 25.51 3.64 1.75
CA ARG A 8 24.09 3.36 1.99
C ARG A 8 23.42 4.42 2.86
N ASP A 9 24.11 4.89 3.90
CA ASP A 9 23.59 5.96 4.76
C ASP A 9 23.52 7.29 4.01
N ALA A 10 24.45 7.57 3.10
CA ALA A 10 24.44 8.74 2.25
C ALA A 10 23.32 8.71 1.20
N GLU A 11 23.08 7.55 0.56
CA GLU A 11 21.96 7.34 -0.37
C GLU A 11 20.62 7.50 0.35
N ALA A 12 20.45 6.90 1.52
CA ALA A 12 19.25 7.03 2.33
C ALA A 12 19.00 8.49 2.72
N ALA A 13 20.04 9.23 3.10
CA ALA A 13 19.95 10.65 3.41
C ALA A 13 19.57 11.49 2.19
N ALA A 14 20.11 11.17 1.01
CA ALA A 14 19.76 11.84 -0.25
C ALA A 14 18.32 11.61 -0.67
N ILE A 15 17.81 10.37 -0.54
CA ILE A 15 16.41 10.04 -0.83
C ILE A 15 15.47 10.77 0.15
N ARG A 16 15.75 10.76 1.45
CA ARG A 16 14.96 11.53 2.44
C ARG A 16 14.96 13.02 2.14
N ALA A 17 16.10 13.58 1.80
CA ALA A 17 16.20 14.98 1.41
C ALA A 17 15.36 15.26 0.15
N ALA A 18 15.39 14.39 -0.85
CA ALA A 18 14.57 14.53 -2.06
C ALA A 18 13.07 14.50 -1.71
N ILE A 19 12.64 13.55 -0.87
CA ILE A 19 11.25 13.42 -0.41
C ILE A 19 10.81 14.68 0.34
N ALA A 20 11.60 15.20 1.27
CA ALA A 20 11.27 16.38 2.07
C ALA A 20 11.06 17.65 1.22
N TRP A 21 11.56 17.66 0.00
CA TRP A 21 11.45 18.81 -0.92
C TRP A 21 10.40 18.60 -2.03
N LEU A 22 9.73 17.45 -2.07
CA LEU A 22 8.72 17.11 -3.10
C LEU A 22 7.61 18.17 -3.21
N ASP A 23 7.17 18.75 -2.09
CA ASP A 23 6.07 19.73 -2.07
C ASP A 23 6.37 21.05 -2.78
N LYS A 24 7.64 21.40 -2.93
CA LYS A 24 8.03 22.68 -3.56
C LYS A 24 8.06 22.60 -5.08
N ASP A 25 8.39 21.43 -5.63
CA ASP A 25 8.52 21.19 -7.06
C ASP A 25 8.39 19.68 -7.31
N PRO A 26 7.16 19.14 -7.30
CA PRO A 26 6.93 17.69 -7.32
C PRO A 26 7.59 17.00 -8.50
N VAL A 27 7.42 17.54 -9.70
CA VAL A 27 7.88 16.90 -10.95
C VAL A 27 9.41 16.81 -10.98
N ASN A 28 10.10 17.94 -10.83
CA ASN A 28 11.57 17.95 -10.88
C ASN A 28 12.21 17.15 -9.73
N ARG A 29 11.56 17.10 -8.57
CA ARG A 29 12.04 16.31 -7.44
C ARG A 29 11.83 14.83 -7.62
N LEU A 30 10.70 14.43 -8.20
CA LEU A 30 10.45 13.05 -8.57
C LEU A 30 11.43 12.57 -9.65
N LEU A 31 11.74 13.40 -10.65
CA LEU A 31 12.76 13.08 -11.64
C LEU A 31 14.14 12.83 -10.99
N LYS A 32 14.52 13.63 -9.97
CA LYS A 32 15.73 13.38 -9.18
C LYS A 32 15.64 12.08 -8.36
N LEU A 33 14.50 11.82 -7.74
CA LEU A 33 14.28 10.60 -6.99
C LEU A 33 14.37 9.36 -7.90
N ILE A 34 13.76 9.40 -9.09
CA ILE A 34 13.89 8.35 -10.10
C ILE A 34 15.36 8.12 -10.46
N SER A 35 16.14 9.20 -10.66
CA SER A 35 17.57 9.08 -10.96
C SER A 35 18.36 8.41 -9.82
N LEU A 36 18.01 8.69 -8.57
CA LEU A 36 18.62 8.04 -7.39
C LEU A 36 18.22 6.56 -7.30
N LEU A 37 16.93 6.24 -7.55
CA LEU A 37 16.45 4.86 -7.55
C LEU A 37 17.08 4.04 -8.68
N GLN A 38 17.26 4.62 -9.86
CA GLN A 38 17.97 3.96 -10.96
C GLN A 38 19.44 3.69 -10.62
N ALA A 39 20.11 4.61 -9.94
CA ALA A 39 21.47 4.41 -9.48
C ALA A 39 21.59 3.33 -8.38
N ALA A 40 20.54 3.19 -7.57
CA ALA A 40 20.45 2.18 -6.50
C ALA A 40 19.94 0.80 -6.99
N ASP A 41 19.53 0.67 -8.27
CA ASP A 41 19.08 -0.56 -8.91
C ASP A 41 20.14 -1.13 -9.88
N PRO A 42 21.26 -1.69 -9.39
CA PRO A 42 22.36 -2.19 -10.24
C PRO A 42 21.94 -3.38 -11.13
N ASN A 43 20.89 -4.08 -10.76
CA ASN A 43 20.36 -5.22 -11.50
C ASN A 43 19.32 -4.82 -12.56
N GLY A 44 18.89 -3.57 -12.57
CA GLY A 44 17.92 -3.02 -13.52
C GLY A 44 16.51 -3.62 -13.41
N ILE A 45 16.14 -4.11 -12.24
CA ILE A 45 14.84 -4.75 -11.99
C ILE A 45 13.70 -3.76 -12.24
N LEU A 46 13.86 -2.52 -11.80
CA LEU A 46 12.88 -1.45 -11.94
C LEU A 46 13.16 -0.52 -13.13
N LYS A 47 14.20 -0.81 -13.92
CA LYS A 47 14.71 0.12 -14.94
C LYS A 47 13.63 0.57 -15.91
N LYS A 48 12.88 -0.37 -16.48
CA LYS A 48 11.82 -0.04 -17.46
C LYS A 48 10.75 0.85 -16.84
N GLN A 49 10.23 0.48 -15.69
CA GLN A 49 9.18 1.25 -15.01
C GLN A 49 9.66 2.67 -14.65
N LEU A 50 10.89 2.80 -14.18
CA LEU A 50 11.48 4.10 -13.84
C LEU A 50 11.76 4.95 -15.10
N ASP A 51 12.12 4.34 -16.22
CA ASP A 51 12.30 5.03 -17.50
C ASP A 51 10.96 5.53 -18.04
N ASP A 52 9.91 4.70 -18.03
CA ASP A 52 8.56 5.05 -18.46
C ASP A 52 7.98 6.21 -17.61
N MET A 53 8.09 6.10 -16.28
CA MET A 53 7.71 7.18 -15.35
C MET A 53 8.46 8.48 -15.63
N ARG A 54 9.75 8.40 -15.92
CA ARG A 54 10.56 9.58 -16.25
C ARG A 54 10.03 10.29 -17.48
N VAL A 55 9.75 9.56 -18.55
CA VAL A 55 9.24 10.12 -19.82
C VAL A 55 7.95 10.90 -19.58
N GLU A 56 6.97 10.31 -18.88
CA GLU A 56 5.71 10.98 -18.58
C GLU A 56 5.89 12.24 -17.72
N LEU A 57 6.76 12.18 -16.71
CA LEU A 57 7.05 13.33 -15.84
C LEU A 57 7.79 14.47 -16.57
N GLU A 58 8.71 14.15 -17.47
CA GLU A 58 9.43 15.14 -18.28
C GLU A 58 8.49 15.86 -19.25
N HIS A 59 7.54 15.14 -19.86
CA HIS A 59 6.53 15.72 -20.75
C HIS A 59 5.35 16.35 -20.01
N GLN A 60 5.21 16.13 -18.70
CA GLN A 60 4.07 16.57 -17.87
C GLN A 60 2.71 16.10 -18.40
N GLU A 61 2.68 14.90 -18.93
CA GLU A 61 1.49 14.25 -19.45
C GLU A 61 1.55 12.74 -19.22
N GLY A 62 0.39 12.07 -19.29
CA GLY A 62 0.27 10.63 -19.13
C GLY A 62 -0.31 10.22 -17.78
N VAL A 63 -0.56 8.93 -17.65
CA VAL A 63 -1.30 8.34 -16.53
C VAL A 63 -0.56 8.48 -15.21
N VAL A 64 0.76 8.26 -15.23
CA VAL A 64 1.59 8.37 -14.02
C VAL A 64 1.70 9.83 -13.58
N TYR A 65 1.84 10.77 -14.53
CA TYR A 65 1.85 12.19 -14.22
C TYR A 65 0.53 12.62 -13.54
N ASP A 66 -0.62 12.21 -14.08
CA ASP A 66 -1.94 12.52 -13.52
C ASP A 66 -2.17 11.86 -12.14
N LEU A 67 -1.70 10.62 -11.96
CA LEU A 67 -1.75 9.94 -10.67
C LEU A 67 -0.96 10.70 -9.61
N ILE A 68 0.27 11.04 -9.92
CA ILE A 68 1.18 11.72 -9.00
C ILE A 68 0.66 13.11 -8.66
N THR A 69 0.31 13.93 -9.66
CA THR A 69 -0.20 15.28 -9.44
C THR A 69 -1.53 15.27 -8.69
N GLY A 70 -2.39 14.26 -8.95
CA GLY A 70 -3.60 14.01 -8.19
C GLY A 70 -3.29 13.75 -6.71
N ILE A 71 -2.42 12.81 -6.38
CA ILE A 71 -2.01 12.53 -4.99
C ILE A 71 -1.43 13.79 -4.33
N PHE A 72 -0.61 14.55 -5.05
CA PHE A 72 -0.01 15.78 -4.51
C PHE A 72 -1.01 16.88 -4.22
N SER A 73 -2.11 16.97 -4.94
CA SER A 73 -3.17 17.97 -4.71
C SER A 73 -4.20 17.53 -3.68
N GLU A 74 -4.46 16.23 -3.60
CA GLU A 74 -5.58 15.63 -2.86
C GLU A 74 -5.19 15.15 -1.46
N VAL A 75 -3.89 14.91 -1.16
CA VAL A 75 -3.43 14.44 0.15
C VAL A 75 -2.62 15.52 0.87
N ASP A 76 -2.81 15.65 2.19
CA ASP A 76 -2.02 16.55 3.04
C ASP A 76 -0.52 16.35 2.86
N ALA A 77 0.22 17.44 2.72
CA ALA A 77 1.63 17.42 2.41
C ALA A 77 2.46 16.63 3.43
N SER A 78 2.19 16.82 4.73
CA SER A 78 2.94 16.16 5.79
C SER A 78 2.66 14.65 5.88
N VAL A 79 1.43 14.26 5.57
CA VAL A 79 1.00 12.86 5.50
C VAL A 79 1.61 12.19 4.28
N ARG A 80 1.47 12.80 3.11
CA ARG A 80 2.02 12.32 1.85
C ARG A 80 3.54 12.11 1.93
N THR A 81 4.27 13.11 2.45
CA THR A 81 5.72 13.01 2.64
C THR A 81 6.07 11.80 3.51
N ARG A 82 5.33 11.59 4.59
CA ARG A 82 5.54 10.45 5.47
C ARG A 82 5.25 9.11 4.80
N LEU A 83 4.11 9.00 4.10
CA LEU A 83 3.75 7.77 3.38
C LEU A 83 4.78 7.40 2.31
N ILE A 84 5.27 8.39 1.55
CA ILE A 84 6.32 8.17 0.53
C ILE A 84 7.63 7.73 1.21
N GLU A 85 8.03 8.37 2.31
CA GLU A 85 9.24 7.98 3.06
C GLU A 85 9.13 6.56 3.59
N ASP A 86 8.00 6.21 4.24
CA ASP A 86 7.81 4.88 4.81
C ASP A 86 7.77 3.81 3.72
N PHE A 87 7.15 4.08 2.58
CA PHE A 87 7.13 3.14 1.47
C PHE A 87 8.52 2.96 0.84
N LEU A 88 9.15 4.05 0.40
CA LEU A 88 10.41 3.96 -0.35
C LEU A 88 11.59 3.58 0.55
N MET A 89 11.69 4.18 1.73
CA MET A 89 12.84 3.96 2.60
C MET A 89 12.65 2.76 3.51
N ASN A 90 11.52 2.66 4.19
CA ASN A 90 11.35 1.67 5.22
C ASN A 90 10.86 0.34 4.66
N ALA A 91 9.87 0.34 3.76
CA ALA A 91 9.36 -0.90 3.17
C ALA A 91 10.29 -1.44 2.07
N LEU A 92 10.67 -0.63 1.08
CA LEU A 92 11.45 -1.13 -0.06
C LEU A 92 12.95 -1.21 0.24
N HIS A 93 13.59 -0.15 0.75
CA HIS A 93 15.04 -0.12 0.90
C HIS A 93 15.51 -0.85 2.18
N VAL A 94 15.12 -0.38 3.37
CA VAL A 94 15.54 -0.99 4.64
C VAL A 94 14.89 -2.36 4.85
N GLY A 95 13.61 -2.50 4.45
CA GLY A 95 12.86 -3.74 4.56
C GLY A 95 13.50 -4.87 3.76
N SER A 96 13.83 -4.65 2.48
CA SER A 96 14.45 -5.67 1.64
C SER A 96 15.80 -6.14 2.20
N GLN A 97 16.62 -5.24 2.75
CA GLN A 97 17.90 -5.63 3.37
C GLN A 97 17.71 -6.53 4.60
N LYS A 98 16.75 -6.21 5.46
CA LYS A 98 16.43 -7.06 6.61
C LYS A 98 15.85 -8.40 6.18
N GLN A 99 15.01 -8.41 5.14
CA GLN A 99 14.47 -9.65 4.58
C GLN A 99 15.59 -10.55 4.03
N ASP A 100 16.57 -10.00 3.32
CA ASP A 100 17.74 -10.74 2.83
C ASP A 100 18.55 -11.34 3.98
N GLU A 101 18.77 -10.60 5.06
CA GLU A 101 19.44 -11.10 6.27
C GLU A 101 18.67 -12.26 6.91
N VAL A 102 17.36 -12.12 7.08
CA VAL A 102 16.49 -13.16 7.65
C VAL A 102 16.41 -14.37 6.72
N MET A 103 16.23 -14.16 5.41
CA MET A 103 16.22 -15.25 4.42
C MET A 103 17.53 -16.03 4.41
N SER A 104 18.67 -15.35 4.46
CA SER A 104 19.98 -16.02 4.50
C SER A 104 20.17 -16.86 5.77
N ARG A 105 19.63 -16.40 6.90
CA ARG A 105 19.76 -17.08 8.19
C ARG A 105 18.80 -18.26 8.36
N PHE A 106 17.55 -18.10 7.92
CA PHE A 106 16.47 -19.05 8.19
C PHE A 106 16.07 -19.88 6.95
N GLN A 107 16.63 -19.59 5.77
CA GLN A 107 16.32 -20.27 4.49
C GLN A 107 14.82 -20.16 4.12
N LYS A 108 14.13 -19.13 4.61
CA LYS A 108 12.70 -18.87 4.36
C LYS A 108 12.53 -17.54 3.67
N LYS A 109 11.60 -17.49 2.71
CA LYS A 109 11.20 -16.23 2.07
C LYS A 109 10.35 -15.41 3.05
N ILE A 110 10.68 -14.12 3.15
CA ILE A 110 9.93 -13.17 3.98
C ILE A 110 9.09 -12.30 3.04
N PRO A 111 7.77 -12.20 3.27
CA PRO A 111 6.92 -11.31 2.48
C PRO A 111 7.25 -9.85 2.79
N TRP A 112 7.05 -8.96 1.83
CA TRP A 112 7.27 -7.51 2.03
C TRP A 112 6.06 -6.81 2.67
N LEU A 113 4.89 -7.47 2.65
CA LEU A 113 3.67 -7.02 3.34
C LEU A 113 3.05 -8.17 4.14
N LEU A 114 2.33 -7.81 5.19
CA LEU A 114 1.43 -8.71 5.91
C LEU A 114 -0.01 -8.23 5.78
N TYR A 115 -0.94 -9.17 5.74
CA TYR A 115 -2.37 -8.87 5.74
C TYR A 115 -3.12 -9.76 6.73
N SER A 116 -4.25 -9.27 7.25
CA SER A 116 -5.24 -10.12 7.91
C SER A 116 -6.14 -10.75 6.85
N ASP A 117 -6.50 -12.02 7.02
CA ASP A 117 -7.34 -12.74 6.06
C ASP A 117 -8.74 -12.08 5.97
N PRO A 118 -9.12 -11.50 4.81
CA PRO A 118 -10.43 -10.88 4.64
C PRO A 118 -11.56 -11.90 4.47
N TYR A 119 -11.22 -13.16 4.22
CA TYR A 119 -12.16 -14.23 3.90
C TYR A 119 -12.44 -15.18 5.07
N ALA A 120 -12.08 -14.79 6.28
CA ALA A 120 -12.36 -15.53 7.50
C ALA A 120 -13.36 -14.78 8.42
N PRO A 121 -14.59 -14.46 7.94
CA PRO A 121 -15.53 -13.63 8.70
C PRO A 121 -16.00 -14.31 9.99
N GLU A 122 -15.94 -15.63 10.07
CA GLU A 122 -16.33 -16.42 11.24
C GLU A 122 -15.26 -16.44 12.35
N LYS A 123 -14.01 -16.06 12.02
CA LYS A 123 -12.95 -15.94 13.01
C LYS A 123 -13.06 -14.61 13.73
N GLU A 124 -12.82 -14.62 15.03
CA GLU A 124 -12.63 -13.39 15.77
C GLU A 124 -11.38 -12.66 15.26
N LEU A 125 -11.46 -11.34 15.21
CA LEU A 125 -10.27 -10.54 14.91
C LEU A 125 -9.23 -10.75 16.01
N PRO A 126 -7.93 -10.80 15.67
CA PRO A 126 -6.88 -10.89 16.66
C PRO A 126 -6.99 -9.78 17.72
N SER A 127 -6.65 -10.10 18.94
CA SER A 127 -6.61 -9.11 20.03
C SER A 127 -5.56 -8.02 19.74
N TYR A 128 -5.69 -6.89 20.41
CA TYR A 128 -4.69 -5.80 20.34
C TYR A 128 -3.25 -6.31 20.58
N ALA A 129 -3.06 -7.14 21.62
CA ALA A 129 -1.75 -7.67 21.97
C ALA A 129 -1.16 -8.60 20.88
N GLU A 130 -2.01 -9.41 20.23
CA GLU A 130 -1.58 -10.26 19.11
C GLU A 130 -1.18 -9.43 17.91
N VAL A 131 -1.94 -8.40 17.55
CA VAL A 131 -1.61 -7.49 16.46
C VAL A 131 -0.33 -6.72 16.73
N GLU A 132 -0.14 -6.21 17.96
CA GLU A 132 1.09 -5.51 18.36
C GLU A 132 2.31 -6.44 18.29
N LYS A 133 2.16 -7.69 18.76
CA LYS A 133 3.21 -8.71 18.70
C LYS A 133 3.55 -9.04 17.24
N ALA A 134 2.55 -9.26 16.39
CA ALA A 134 2.73 -9.54 14.97
C ALA A 134 3.40 -8.37 14.24
N THR A 135 2.98 -7.13 14.52
CA THR A 135 3.60 -5.92 13.98
C THR A 135 5.08 -5.82 14.37
N SER A 136 5.38 -6.07 15.63
CA SER A 136 6.77 -6.05 16.14
C SER A 136 7.63 -7.14 15.47
N ALA A 137 7.10 -8.36 15.32
CA ALA A 137 7.80 -9.46 14.66
C ALA A 137 8.03 -9.17 13.18
N GLY A 138 7.00 -8.73 12.46
CA GLY A 138 7.10 -8.34 11.06
C GLY A 138 8.12 -7.23 10.80
N LYS A 139 8.09 -6.19 11.64
CA LYS A 139 9.09 -5.10 11.61
C LYS A 139 10.53 -5.60 11.74
N LYS A 140 10.78 -6.54 12.67
CA LYS A 140 12.10 -7.17 12.82
C LYS A 140 12.52 -7.96 11.59
N ALA A 141 11.55 -8.60 10.92
CA ALA A 141 11.77 -9.35 9.69
C ALA A 141 11.89 -8.44 8.43
N GLY A 142 11.70 -7.14 8.55
CA GLY A 142 11.79 -6.21 7.43
C GLY A 142 10.48 -5.98 6.68
N ILE A 143 9.35 -6.36 7.28
CA ILE A 143 8.03 -6.12 6.70
C ILE A 143 7.63 -4.67 6.99
N GLY A 144 7.37 -3.91 5.93
CA GLY A 144 7.10 -2.48 6.01
C GLY A 144 5.65 -2.07 5.75
N LEU A 145 4.77 -3.01 5.37
CA LEU A 145 3.36 -2.74 5.07
C LEU A 145 2.46 -3.77 5.74
N PHE A 146 1.44 -3.28 6.43
CA PHE A 146 0.39 -4.09 7.06
C PHE A 146 -0.97 -3.70 6.47
N VAL A 147 -1.71 -4.69 5.96
CA VAL A 147 -3.02 -4.49 5.33
C VAL A 147 -4.10 -5.21 6.14
N TYR A 148 -5.10 -4.46 6.55
CA TYR A 148 -6.28 -4.95 7.28
C TYR A 148 -7.53 -4.81 6.40
N PRO A 149 -7.76 -5.77 5.48
CA PRO A 149 -8.78 -5.64 4.44
C PRO A 149 -10.20 -5.96 4.90
N ASP A 150 -10.40 -6.45 6.12
CA ASP A 150 -11.71 -6.69 6.71
C ASP A 150 -12.27 -5.39 7.34
N ALA A 151 -13.47 -4.98 6.92
CA ALA A 151 -14.10 -3.76 7.41
C ALA A 151 -14.38 -3.73 8.92
N ARG A 152 -14.38 -4.90 9.60
CA ARG A 152 -14.47 -4.98 11.07
C ARG A 152 -13.30 -4.30 11.79
N TRP A 153 -12.14 -4.14 11.13
CA TRP A 153 -11.04 -3.35 11.66
C TRP A 153 -11.39 -1.88 11.84
N GLY A 154 -12.31 -1.36 11.02
CA GLY A 154 -12.84 -0.02 11.20
C GLY A 154 -13.59 0.20 12.53
N GLU A 155 -14.12 -0.86 13.15
CA GLU A 155 -14.72 -0.78 14.49
C GLU A 155 -13.66 -0.63 15.59
N ARG A 156 -12.43 -1.06 15.30
CA ARG A 156 -11.25 -1.01 16.17
C ARG A 156 -10.19 -0.02 15.68
N ILE A 157 -10.59 0.95 14.86
CA ILE A 157 -9.66 1.87 14.18
C ILE A 157 -8.73 2.62 15.16
N HIS A 158 -9.23 2.98 16.35
CA HIS A 158 -8.42 3.65 17.37
C HIS A 158 -7.30 2.75 17.93
N GLU A 159 -7.50 1.43 17.96
CA GLU A 159 -6.45 0.48 18.34
C GLU A 159 -5.38 0.40 17.26
N VAL A 160 -5.80 0.36 15.99
CA VAL A 160 -4.87 0.38 14.85
C VAL A 160 -4.06 1.68 14.85
N PHE A 161 -4.67 2.82 15.10
CA PHE A 161 -3.94 4.10 15.20
C PHE A 161 -2.91 4.11 16.33
N ARG A 162 -3.19 3.49 17.48
CA ARG A 162 -2.20 3.36 18.55
C ARG A 162 -1.01 2.51 18.12
N ILE A 163 -1.25 1.40 17.42
CA ILE A 163 -0.18 0.57 16.87
C ILE A 163 0.63 1.34 15.82
N ALA A 164 -0.06 2.08 14.94
CA ALA A 164 0.57 2.89 13.91
C ALA A 164 1.44 4.02 14.51
N GLU A 165 0.97 4.70 15.56
CA GLU A 165 1.73 5.74 16.27
C GLU A 165 3.00 5.16 16.93
N ALA A 166 2.91 3.96 17.50
CA ALA A 166 4.05 3.25 18.09
C ALA A 166 5.04 2.70 17.06
N ASN A 167 4.60 2.53 15.80
CA ASN A 167 5.38 1.97 14.70
C ASN A 167 5.36 2.92 13.50
N SER A 168 5.82 4.14 13.72
CA SER A 168 5.75 5.21 12.74
C SER A 168 6.55 5.00 11.45
N ASP A 169 7.41 3.98 11.39
CA ASP A 169 8.21 3.55 10.25
C ASP A 169 7.58 2.38 9.46
N ILE A 170 6.33 2.05 9.74
CA ILE A 170 5.54 1.02 9.05
C ILE A 170 4.30 1.67 8.44
N LEU A 171 3.92 1.22 7.25
CA LEU A 171 2.66 1.60 6.61
C LEU A 171 1.52 0.68 7.02
N PHE A 172 0.36 1.28 7.22
CA PHE A 172 -0.89 0.57 7.49
C PHE A 172 -1.95 0.94 6.45
N ALA A 173 -2.65 -0.07 5.92
CA ALA A 173 -3.85 0.11 5.10
C ALA A 173 -5.01 -0.59 5.81
N VAL A 174 -6.07 0.15 6.12
CA VAL A 174 -7.15 -0.34 7.00
C VAL A 174 -8.50 -0.12 6.36
N CYS A 175 -9.24 -1.21 6.14
CA CYS A 175 -10.62 -1.13 5.69
C CYS A 175 -11.53 -0.59 6.79
N ILE A 176 -12.42 0.32 6.39
CA ILE A 176 -13.39 0.97 7.26
C ILE A 176 -14.72 1.15 6.52
N LYS A 177 -15.83 0.95 7.22
CA LYS A 177 -17.14 1.26 6.68
C LYS A 177 -17.36 2.77 6.59
N PRO A 178 -18.05 3.28 5.54
CA PRO A 178 -18.26 4.72 5.34
C PRO A 178 -18.86 5.43 6.54
N GLU A 179 -19.82 4.83 7.23
CA GLU A 179 -20.50 5.41 8.40
C GLU A 179 -19.60 5.57 9.63
N ARG A 180 -18.43 4.95 9.62
CA ARG A 180 -17.42 5.10 10.66
C ARG A 180 -16.41 6.22 10.39
N VAL A 181 -16.44 6.82 9.21
CA VAL A 181 -15.58 7.95 8.85
C VAL A 181 -16.12 9.22 9.48
N THR A 182 -15.50 9.65 10.55
CA THR A 182 -15.87 10.86 11.31
C THR A 182 -14.70 11.84 11.33
N ASP A 183 -14.96 13.11 11.69
CA ASP A 183 -13.90 14.10 11.86
C ASP A 183 -12.85 13.65 12.88
N GLU A 184 -13.24 12.99 13.97
CA GLU A 184 -12.33 12.46 14.99
C GLU A 184 -11.38 11.37 14.40
N VAL A 185 -11.93 10.45 13.61
CA VAL A 185 -11.14 9.42 12.91
C VAL A 185 -10.15 10.06 11.96
N ILE A 186 -10.57 11.07 11.20
CA ILE A 186 -9.69 11.78 10.27
C ILE A 186 -8.61 12.58 11.01
N ASP A 187 -8.94 13.25 12.11
CA ASP A 187 -7.96 13.97 12.91
C ASP A 187 -6.85 13.05 13.44
N GLN A 188 -7.23 11.86 13.90
CA GLN A 188 -6.26 10.85 14.33
C GLN A 188 -5.44 10.30 13.15
N LEU A 189 -6.08 10.01 12.02
CA LEU A 189 -5.40 9.58 10.80
C LEU A 189 -4.32 10.57 10.37
N LEU A 190 -4.68 11.86 10.32
CA LEU A 190 -3.74 12.93 9.95
C LEU A 190 -2.62 13.14 10.98
N LYS A 191 -2.85 12.75 12.23
CA LYS A 191 -1.84 12.79 13.29
C LYS A 191 -0.84 11.64 13.16
N VAL A 192 -1.28 10.40 12.92
CA VAL A 192 -0.38 9.24 12.83
C VAL A 192 0.42 9.20 11.51
N LYS A 193 -0.14 9.69 10.41
CA LYS A 193 0.48 9.96 9.10
C LYS A 193 0.99 8.74 8.30
N ASN A 194 1.00 7.56 8.88
CA ASN A 194 1.48 6.32 8.27
C ASN A 194 0.37 5.31 8.02
N THR A 195 -0.87 5.78 7.95
CA THR A 195 -2.05 4.95 7.72
C THR A 195 -2.84 5.48 6.54
N VAL A 196 -3.39 4.57 5.72
CA VAL A 196 -4.34 4.86 4.64
C VAL A 196 -5.65 4.17 4.98
N LEU A 197 -6.77 4.90 4.92
CA LEU A 197 -8.10 4.30 5.05
C LEU A 197 -8.54 3.72 3.71
N ILE A 198 -9.16 2.55 3.75
CA ILE A 198 -9.75 1.89 2.58
C ILE A 198 -11.25 1.79 2.82
N LEU A 199 -12.03 2.58 2.10
CA LEU A 199 -13.50 2.56 2.22
C LEU A 199 -14.05 1.25 1.69
N ALA A 200 -14.79 0.53 2.52
CA ALA A 200 -15.41 -0.75 2.19
C ALA A 200 -16.92 -0.69 2.47
N GLY A 201 -17.73 -0.76 1.43
CA GLY A 201 -19.19 -0.69 1.53
C GLY A 201 -19.83 -0.36 0.19
N GLU A 202 -21.18 -0.35 0.19
CA GLU A 202 -21.98 0.03 -0.96
C GLU A 202 -21.88 1.54 -1.25
N GLU A 203 -22.02 1.91 -2.51
CA GLU A 203 -22.00 3.31 -2.95
C GLU A 203 -23.33 4.00 -2.66
N ASP A 204 -23.62 4.23 -1.40
CA ASP A 204 -24.78 4.92 -0.91
C ASP A 204 -24.48 6.37 -0.46
N GLU A 205 -25.44 7.01 0.21
CA GLU A 205 -25.29 8.38 0.74
C GLU A 205 -24.15 8.45 1.79
N ALA A 206 -24.00 7.44 2.64
CA ALA A 206 -22.93 7.39 3.64
C ALA A 206 -21.55 7.31 2.98
N TYR A 207 -21.43 6.52 1.92
CA TYR A 207 -20.20 6.42 1.12
C TYR A 207 -19.83 7.77 0.48
N ALA A 208 -20.79 8.42 -0.20
CA ALA A 208 -20.59 9.72 -0.82
C ALA A 208 -20.18 10.79 0.21
N LYS A 209 -20.80 10.78 1.39
CA LYS A 209 -20.45 11.68 2.50
C LYS A 209 -19.03 11.43 3.00
N ALA A 210 -18.63 10.17 3.19
CA ALA A 210 -17.30 9.80 3.63
C ALA A 210 -16.23 10.24 2.62
N VAL A 211 -16.44 9.97 1.32
CA VAL A 211 -15.53 10.41 0.24
C VAL A 211 -15.36 11.93 0.26
N ASN A 212 -16.47 12.68 0.32
CA ASN A 212 -16.42 14.14 0.36
C ASN A 212 -15.64 14.66 1.59
N LEU A 213 -15.87 14.08 2.76
CA LEU A 213 -15.19 14.47 4.00
C LEU A 213 -13.68 14.20 3.93
N LEU A 214 -13.29 13.03 3.43
CA LEU A 214 -11.88 12.65 3.24
C LEU A 214 -11.17 13.60 2.27
N HIS A 215 -11.80 13.93 1.14
CA HIS A 215 -11.25 14.92 0.20
C HIS A 215 -11.11 16.31 0.81
N GLN A 216 -12.15 16.81 1.48
CA GLN A 216 -12.11 18.12 2.14
C GLN A 216 -10.98 18.24 3.16
N ARG A 217 -10.72 17.16 3.88
CA ARG A 217 -9.67 17.08 4.91
C ARG A 217 -8.29 16.67 4.33
N LYS A 218 -8.19 16.43 3.03
CA LYS A 218 -7.00 15.92 2.35
C LYS A 218 -6.40 14.67 3.03
N ALA A 219 -7.28 13.80 3.49
CA ALA A 219 -6.90 12.55 4.14
C ALA A 219 -6.46 11.51 3.11
N PRO A 220 -5.46 10.64 3.40
CA PRO A 220 -5.08 9.55 2.52
C PRO A 220 -6.13 8.44 2.59
N PHE A 221 -6.75 8.13 1.47
CA PHE A 221 -7.74 7.05 1.39
C PHE A 221 -7.80 6.38 0.03
N GLY A 222 -8.37 5.19 0.02
CA GLY A 222 -8.70 4.40 -1.15
C GLY A 222 -10.06 3.75 -1.00
N ALA A 223 -10.39 2.82 -1.90
CA ALA A 223 -11.61 2.03 -1.85
C ALA A 223 -11.32 0.53 -1.93
N ALA A 224 -12.13 -0.28 -1.27
CA ALA A 224 -12.22 -1.71 -1.51
C ALA A 224 -13.35 -1.97 -2.53
N VAL A 225 -13.08 -2.84 -3.48
CA VAL A 225 -14.06 -3.31 -4.46
C VAL A 225 -14.10 -4.83 -4.37
N VAL A 226 -15.28 -5.38 -4.09
CA VAL A 226 -15.49 -6.82 -3.95
C VAL A 226 -16.23 -7.31 -5.17
N SER A 227 -15.53 -7.91 -6.11
CA SER A 227 -16.11 -8.56 -7.30
C SER A 227 -15.08 -9.46 -7.98
N SER A 228 -15.57 -10.49 -8.66
CA SER A 228 -14.80 -11.36 -9.55
C SER A 228 -15.28 -11.26 -11.02
N ASP A 229 -16.22 -10.37 -11.31
CA ASP A 229 -16.75 -10.13 -12.66
C ASP A 229 -16.09 -8.88 -13.28
N LEU A 230 -15.36 -9.09 -14.37
CA LEU A 230 -14.65 -8.00 -15.09
C LEU A 230 -15.57 -6.88 -15.56
N LYS A 231 -16.81 -7.18 -15.99
CA LYS A 231 -17.74 -6.15 -16.45
C LYS A 231 -18.26 -5.29 -15.30
N GLU A 232 -18.48 -5.90 -14.15
CA GLU A 232 -18.83 -5.19 -12.93
C GLU A 232 -17.67 -4.29 -12.49
N LEU A 233 -16.45 -4.84 -12.48
CA LEU A 233 -15.24 -4.10 -12.12
C LEU A 233 -15.03 -2.86 -13.00
N GLU A 234 -15.24 -2.96 -14.32
CA GLU A 234 -15.13 -1.81 -15.23
C GLU A 234 -16.10 -0.68 -14.84
N GLY A 235 -17.36 -1.03 -14.55
CA GLY A 235 -18.39 -0.07 -14.16
C GLY A 235 -18.06 0.61 -12.82
N VAL A 236 -17.69 -0.17 -11.83
CA VAL A 236 -17.33 0.33 -10.49
C VAL A 236 -16.07 1.21 -10.56
N MET A 237 -15.07 0.80 -11.32
CA MET A 237 -13.82 1.55 -11.44
C MET A 237 -14.01 2.90 -12.14
N ALA A 238 -14.89 3.00 -13.14
CA ALA A 238 -15.24 4.28 -13.76
C ALA A 238 -15.81 5.27 -12.73
N GLU A 239 -16.60 4.78 -11.77
CA GLU A 239 -17.11 5.60 -10.65
C GLU A 239 -15.98 6.02 -9.71
N LYS A 240 -15.09 5.09 -9.31
CA LYS A 240 -13.95 5.41 -8.44
C LYS A 240 -13.05 6.50 -9.04
N ILE A 241 -12.80 6.45 -10.35
CA ILE A 241 -12.05 7.50 -11.07
C ILE A 241 -12.80 8.85 -11.00
N ARG A 242 -14.14 8.87 -11.24
CA ARG A 242 -14.94 10.10 -11.11
C ARG A 242 -14.90 10.68 -9.71
N GLN A 243 -14.88 9.83 -8.69
CA GLN A 243 -14.74 10.21 -7.29
C GLN A 243 -13.31 10.61 -6.91
N LYS A 244 -12.35 10.60 -7.85
CA LYS A 244 -10.91 10.87 -7.63
C LYS A 244 -10.28 9.94 -6.60
N ILE A 245 -10.73 8.70 -6.51
CA ILE A 245 -10.12 7.69 -5.67
C ILE A 245 -8.90 7.13 -6.41
N ARG A 246 -7.72 7.33 -5.84
CA ARG A 246 -6.42 6.98 -6.46
C ARG A 246 -5.87 5.63 -6.05
N GLN A 247 -6.49 4.97 -5.09
CA GLN A 247 -6.06 3.67 -4.58
C GLN A 247 -7.26 2.75 -4.49
N VAL A 248 -7.18 1.57 -5.09
CA VAL A 248 -8.25 0.57 -5.04
C VAL A 248 -7.68 -0.79 -4.69
N VAL A 249 -8.28 -1.41 -3.68
CA VAL A 249 -8.00 -2.78 -3.27
C VAL A 249 -9.13 -3.67 -3.77
N PHE A 250 -8.80 -4.62 -4.62
CA PHE A 250 -9.76 -5.62 -5.09
C PHE A 250 -9.80 -6.81 -4.15
N LEU A 251 -11.00 -7.27 -3.87
CA LEU A 251 -11.28 -8.52 -3.16
C LEU A 251 -12.19 -9.38 -4.03
N SER A 252 -11.95 -10.68 -4.10
CA SER A 252 -12.88 -11.58 -4.78
C SER A 252 -14.06 -11.91 -3.88
N ASP A 253 -15.26 -11.99 -4.44
CA ASP A 253 -16.49 -12.41 -3.76
C ASP A 253 -16.58 -13.94 -3.60
N ARG A 254 -15.73 -14.69 -4.33
CA ARG A 254 -15.63 -16.15 -4.31
C ARG A 254 -14.18 -16.61 -4.56
N PRO A 255 -13.87 -17.89 -4.30
CA PRO A 255 -12.61 -18.48 -4.74
C PRO A 255 -12.47 -18.46 -6.27
N LEU A 256 -11.25 -18.22 -6.76
CA LEU A 256 -10.91 -18.09 -8.17
C LEU A 256 -9.94 -19.20 -8.59
N ASN A 257 -10.15 -19.74 -9.80
CA ASN A 257 -9.20 -20.64 -10.43
C ASN A 257 -8.02 -19.89 -11.05
N ALA A 258 -7.02 -20.63 -11.54
CA ALA A 258 -5.78 -20.04 -12.07
C ALA A 258 -5.96 -19.23 -13.37
N GLU A 259 -7.02 -19.49 -14.13
CA GLU A 259 -7.33 -18.75 -15.36
C GLU A 259 -7.98 -17.42 -15.03
N GLU A 260 -9.00 -17.42 -14.17
CA GLU A 260 -9.66 -16.22 -13.65
C GLU A 260 -8.68 -15.26 -12.96
N LEU A 261 -7.76 -15.80 -12.16
CA LEU A 261 -6.70 -15.01 -11.52
C LEU A 261 -5.81 -14.31 -12.54
N ARG A 262 -5.41 -15.01 -13.61
CA ARG A 262 -4.59 -14.41 -14.67
C ARG A 262 -5.34 -13.35 -15.46
N GLU A 263 -6.64 -13.55 -15.73
CA GLU A 263 -7.47 -12.58 -16.42
C GLU A 263 -7.66 -11.31 -15.60
N LEU A 264 -7.96 -11.43 -14.31
CA LEU A 264 -8.13 -10.31 -13.38
C LEU A 264 -6.82 -9.53 -13.19
N ASP A 265 -5.70 -10.25 -13.09
CA ASP A 265 -4.38 -9.63 -12.95
C ASP A 265 -4.00 -8.85 -14.23
N ALA A 266 -4.14 -9.46 -15.39
CA ALA A 266 -3.90 -8.82 -16.68
C ALA A 266 -4.81 -7.61 -16.91
N TRP A 267 -6.08 -7.71 -16.53
CA TRP A 267 -7.01 -6.58 -16.58
C TRP A 267 -6.59 -5.45 -15.64
N SER A 268 -6.23 -5.78 -14.40
CA SER A 268 -5.77 -4.78 -13.42
C SER A 268 -4.50 -4.05 -13.88
N ASP A 269 -3.57 -4.77 -14.51
CA ASP A 269 -2.36 -4.19 -15.09
C ASP A 269 -2.69 -3.24 -16.25
N ALA A 270 -3.51 -3.68 -17.21
CA ALA A 270 -3.95 -2.86 -18.34
C ALA A 270 -4.75 -1.63 -17.88
N TYR A 271 -5.55 -1.77 -16.81
CA TYR A 271 -6.31 -0.65 -16.24
C TYR A 271 -5.38 0.43 -15.68
N ARG A 272 -4.31 0.04 -14.97
CA ARG A 272 -3.29 0.97 -14.45
C ARG A 272 -2.51 1.70 -15.54
N GLU A 273 -2.33 1.06 -16.70
CA GLU A 273 -1.66 1.69 -17.84
C GLU A 273 -2.49 2.80 -18.50
N THR A 274 -3.80 2.81 -18.28
CA THR A 274 -4.74 3.72 -18.94
C THR A 274 -5.47 4.69 -18.01
N HIS A 275 -5.40 4.47 -16.70
CA HIS A 275 -6.12 5.27 -15.69
C HIS A 275 -5.22 5.64 -14.50
N PRO A 276 -5.31 6.89 -13.98
CA PRO A 276 -4.46 7.39 -12.90
C PRO A 276 -4.88 6.83 -11.53
N VAL A 277 -4.73 5.53 -11.34
CA VAL A 277 -5.12 4.79 -10.14
C VAL A 277 -4.10 3.70 -9.82
N MET A 278 -3.81 3.49 -8.54
CA MET A 278 -3.09 2.33 -8.03
C MET A 278 -4.09 1.24 -7.68
N THR A 279 -3.90 0.05 -8.20
CA THR A 279 -4.74 -1.11 -7.91
C THR A 279 -3.92 -2.22 -7.25
N VAL A 280 -4.51 -2.88 -6.26
CA VAL A 280 -3.93 -4.05 -5.59
C VAL A 280 -5.00 -5.12 -5.47
N GLY A 281 -4.78 -6.29 -6.05
CA GLY A 281 -5.66 -7.45 -5.92
C GLY A 281 -5.29 -8.28 -4.69
N LEU A 282 -6.28 -8.62 -3.87
CA LEU A 282 -6.20 -9.62 -2.81
C LEU A 282 -7.21 -10.73 -3.17
N TRP A 283 -6.80 -11.60 -4.10
CA TRP A 283 -7.69 -12.58 -4.68
C TRP A 283 -7.67 -13.91 -3.91
N LYS A 284 -8.83 -14.48 -3.61
CA LYS A 284 -8.93 -15.80 -2.97
C LYS A 284 -8.79 -16.90 -4.02
N LYS A 285 -7.86 -17.83 -3.81
CA LYS A 285 -7.68 -19.03 -4.63
C LYS A 285 -8.66 -20.15 -4.21
N GLU A 286 -8.84 -21.14 -5.08
CA GLU A 286 -9.67 -22.34 -4.78
C GLU A 286 -9.16 -23.13 -3.57
N ASP A 287 -7.85 -23.13 -3.31
CA ASP A 287 -7.25 -23.77 -2.14
C ASP A 287 -7.41 -22.96 -0.83
N GLY A 288 -8.08 -21.82 -0.90
CA GLY A 288 -8.31 -20.90 0.21
C GLY A 288 -7.15 -19.94 0.50
N SER A 289 -6.01 -20.09 -0.15
CA SER A 289 -4.90 -19.12 -0.03
C SER A 289 -5.19 -17.82 -0.77
N LEU A 290 -4.44 -16.76 -0.48
CA LEU A 290 -4.55 -15.51 -1.21
C LEU A 290 -3.51 -15.43 -2.33
N TYR A 291 -3.93 -14.84 -3.45
CA TYR A 291 -3.06 -14.43 -4.54
C TYR A 291 -2.90 -12.91 -4.51
N LEU A 292 -1.66 -12.46 -4.54
CA LEU A 292 -1.30 -11.04 -4.56
C LEU A 292 -0.48 -10.76 -5.81
N PRO A 293 -1.06 -10.11 -6.82
CA PRO A 293 -0.36 -9.75 -8.04
C PRO A 293 0.49 -8.49 -7.80
N LEU A 294 1.61 -8.65 -7.16
CA LEU A 294 2.61 -7.60 -7.08
C LEU A 294 3.80 -8.08 -7.90
N GLY A 295 3.92 -7.59 -9.11
CA GLY A 295 4.90 -7.95 -10.14
C GLY A 295 6.38 -7.88 -9.75
N VAL A 296 6.70 -8.07 -8.51
CA VAL A 296 8.04 -8.22 -7.96
C VAL A 296 8.10 -9.59 -7.31
N GLY A 297 8.42 -10.60 -8.07
CA GLY A 297 8.94 -11.94 -7.83
C GLY A 297 8.97 -12.58 -6.44
N THR A 298 8.15 -12.16 -5.50
CA THR A 298 8.05 -12.72 -4.17
C THR A 298 6.65 -13.29 -3.99
N HIS A 299 6.55 -14.58 -3.75
CA HIS A 299 5.30 -15.23 -3.39
C HIS A 299 4.85 -14.75 -2.00
N PRO A 300 3.75 -14.02 -1.88
CA PRO A 300 3.22 -13.59 -0.59
C PRO A 300 2.24 -14.64 -0.06
N GLU A 301 2.71 -15.82 0.23
CA GLU A 301 1.83 -16.94 0.62
C GLU A 301 1.71 -17.14 2.13
N GLU A 302 2.24 -16.22 2.97
CA GLU A 302 2.20 -16.45 4.39
C GLU A 302 1.39 -15.38 5.13
N CYS A 303 0.23 -15.81 5.60
CA CYS A 303 -0.63 -15.07 6.53
C CYS A 303 0.12 -14.79 7.86
N LEU A 304 -0.24 -13.71 8.54
CA LEU A 304 0.24 -13.31 9.88
C LEU A 304 0.42 -14.48 10.87
N ALA A 305 -0.46 -15.48 10.82
CA ALA A 305 -0.42 -16.63 11.71
C ALA A 305 0.81 -17.54 11.47
N VAL A 306 1.20 -17.75 10.22
CA VAL A 306 2.33 -18.64 9.86
C VAL A 306 3.67 -18.00 10.24
N LEU A 307 3.82 -16.69 10.03
CA LEU A 307 5.03 -15.97 10.43
C LEU A 307 5.21 -15.89 11.95
N MET A 308 4.13 -15.90 12.72
CA MET A 308 4.23 -15.85 14.18
C MET A 308 4.73 -17.16 14.80
N GLU A 309 4.43 -18.31 14.19
CA GLU A 309 4.94 -19.60 14.66
C GLU A 309 6.44 -19.79 14.36
N ASP A 310 6.94 -19.14 13.30
CA ASP A 310 8.30 -19.34 12.80
C ASP A 310 9.30 -18.26 13.24
N LEU A 311 8.84 -17.07 13.68
CA LEU A 311 9.68 -15.94 14.08
C LEU A 311 9.78 -15.72 15.61
N ILE A 312 9.08 -16.55 16.39
CA ILE A 312 9.11 -16.56 17.86
C ILE A 312 9.87 -17.77 18.38
#